data_d86963dad56ecf12ad5a84e5ef045778
#
_entry.id   d86963dad56ecf12ad5a84e5ef045778
#
_cell.length_a   1.000
_cell.length_b   1.000
_cell.length_c   1.000
_cell.angle_alpha   90.00
_cell.angle_beta   90.00
_cell.angle_gamma   90.00
#
_symmetry.space_group_name_H-M   'P 1'
#
loop_
_entity.id
_entity.type
_entity.pdbx_description
1 polymer ?
#
loop_
_entity_poly.entity_id
_entity_poly.type
_entity_poly.pdbx_seq_one_letter_code
_entity_poly.pdbx_strand_id
1 'polypeptide(L)' 'MLFRSGKYAWTATVGEKGQIVIPKQARDIFGIKPGDTLLLLGDEKRGIAIPPKGAFAELFGMAFQDQDGEKG' A
#
# COMPACT_ATOMS: atom_id res chain seq x y z
N MET A 1 -6.59 -6.19 -14.59
CA MET A 1 -6.06 -6.69 -15.87
C MET A 1 -4.64 -7.18 -15.72
N LEU A 2 -4.33 -8.33 -16.32
CA LEU A 2 -3.01 -8.96 -16.21
C LEU A 2 -2.14 -8.56 -17.40
N PHE A 3 -1.01 -7.92 -17.14
CA PHE A 3 -0.07 -7.57 -18.20
C PHE A 3 0.96 -8.66 -18.39
N ARG A 4 1.56 -9.08 -17.32
CA ARG A 4 2.58 -10.11 -17.30
C ARG A 4 2.34 -10.96 -16.10
N SER A 5 3.09 -12.05 -16.03
CA SER A 5 2.99 -12.91 -14.87
C SER A 5 3.20 -12.09 -13.60
N GLY A 6 2.21 -12.06 -12.77
CA GLY A 6 2.28 -11.37 -11.48
C GLY A 6 2.11 -9.86 -11.54
N LYS A 7 1.75 -9.31 -12.69
CA LYS A 7 1.59 -7.86 -12.82
C LYS A 7 0.21 -7.52 -13.32
N TYR A 8 -0.36 -6.45 -12.79
CA TYR A 8 -1.74 -6.06 -13.06
C TYR A 8 -1.84 -4.56 -13.22
N ALA A 9 -2.93 -4.13 -13.82
CA ALA A 9 -3.28 -2.72 -13.91
C ALA A 9 -4.78 -2.59 -13.75
N TRP A 10 -5.18 -1.59 -12.99
CA TRP A 10 -6.60 -1.28 -12.78
C TRP A 10 -6.76 0.23 -12.83
N THR A 11 -7.98 0.65 -13.01
CA THR A 11 -8.31 2.06 -12.90
C THR A 11 -9.29 2.25 -11.76
N ALA A 12 -9.32 3.46 -11.23
CA ALA A 12 -10.27 3.83 -10.20
C ALA A 12 -10.59 5.30 -10.37
N THR A 13 -11.84 5.66 -10.09
CA THR A 13 -12.26 7.06 -10.21
C THR A 13 -12.23 7.69 -8.84
N VAL A 14 -11.61 8.85 -8.75
CA VAL A 14 -11.51 9.57 -7.48
C VAL A 14 -12.85 10.24 -7.17
N GLY A 15 -13.36 10.00 -5.97
CA GLY A 15 -14.59 10.61 -5.52
C GLY A 15 -14.38 12.03 -5.05
N GLU A 16 -15.48 12.68 -4.66
CA GLU A 16 -15.44 14.09 -4.30
C GLU A 16 -14.53 14.36 -3.11
N LYS A 17 -14.43 13.40 -2.22
CA LYS A 17 -13.60 13.59 -1.03
C LYS A 17 -12.20 13.02 -1.18
N GLY A 18 -11.83 12.69 -2.41
CA GLY A 18 -10.50 12.17 -2.65
C GLY A 18 -10.36 10.67 -2.44
N GLN A 19 -11.48 9.96 -2.24
CA GLN A 19 -11.41 8.53 -2.03
C GLN A 19 -11.52 7.76 -3.34
N ILE A 20 -10.99 6.56 -3.33
CA ILE A 20 -11.14 5.63 -4.44
C ILE A 20 -11.58 4.29 -3.88
N VAL A 21 -12.20 3.49 -4.74
CA VAL A 21 -12.52 2.11 -4.37
C VAL A 21 -11.45 1.23 -4.96
N ILE A 22 -10.80 0.46 -4.12
CA ILE A 22 -9.80 -0.48 -4.58
C ILE A 22 -10.55 -1.64 -5.24
N PRO A 23 -10.25 -1.95 -6.51
CA PRO A 23 -10.97 -3.01 -7.22
C PRO A 23 -10.92 -4.33 -6.45
N LYS A 24 -12.01 -5.10 -6.60
CA LYS A 24 -12.12 -6.36 -5.88
C LYS A 24 -10.96 -7.29 -6.18
N GLN A 25 -10.56 -7.38 -7.45
CA GLN A 25 -9.46 -8.24 -7.82
C GLN A 25 -8.18 -7.85 -7.08
N ALA A 26 -7.92 -6.55 -6.98
CA ALA A 26 -6.74 -6.08 -6.26
C ALA A 26 -6.84 -6.43 -4.78
N ARG A 27 -8.03 -6.26 -4.19
CA ARG A 27 -8.20 -6.61 -2.78
C ARG A 27 -7.96 -8.09 -2.55
N ASP A 28 -8.45 -8.92 -3.46
CA ASP A 28 -8.29 -10.36 -3.32
C ASP A 28 -6.83 -10.77 -3.46
N ILE A 29 -6.16 -10.22 -4.45
CA ILE A 29 -4.77 -10.60 -4.72
C ILE A 29 -3.85 -10.17 -3.59
N PHE A 30 -4.07 -8.97 -3.07
CA PHE A 30 -3.16 -8.41 -2.06
C PHE A 30 -3.68 -8.56 -0.65
N GLY A 31 -4.80 -9.28 -0.47
CA GLY A 31 -5.31 -9.56 0.86
C GLY A 31 -5.78 -8.33 1.62
N ILE A 32 -6.34 -7.37 0.92
CA ILE A 32 -6.81 -6.14 1.53
C ILE A 32 -8.24 -6.33 2.00
N LYS A 33 -8.47 -6.11 3.28
CA LYS A 33 -9.77 -6.35 3.90
C LYS A 33 -10.28 -5.10 4.56
N PRO A 34 -11.60 -5.02 4.77
CA PRO A 34 -12.16 -3.87 5.49
C PRO A 34 -11.48 -3.69 6.83
N GLY A 35 -11.18 -2.47 7.15
CA GLY A 35 -10.51 -2.15 8.41
C GLY A 35 -8.99 -2.20 8.33
N ASP A 36 -8.44 -2.73 7.24
CA ASP A 36 -6.99 -2.74 7.10
C ASP A 36 -6.46 -1.33 6.99
N THR A 37 -5.27 -1.13 7.54
CA THR A 37 -4.54 0.11 7.39
C THR A 37 -3.48 -0.08 6.33
N LEU A 38 -3.49 0.79 5.33
CA LEU A 38 -2.53 0.71 4.23
C LEU A 38 -1.52 1.82 4.35
N LEU A 39 -0.29 1.50 4.01
CA LEU A 39 0.76 2.50 3.92
C LEU A 39 0.72 3.09 2.51
N LEU A 40 0.69 4.41 2.44
CA LEU A 40 0.73 5.11 1.16
C LEU A 40 2.04 5.87 1.09
N LEU A 41 2.80 5.60 0.06
CA LEU A 41 4.06 6.28 -0.16
C LEU A 41 3.90 7.23 -1.32
N GLY A 42 4.25 8.49 -1.12
CA GLY A 42 4.09 9.51 -2.14
C GLY A 42 5.42 10.04 -2.61
N ASP A 43 5.54 10.23 -3.90
CA ASP A 43 6.70 10.84 -4.51
C ASP A 43 6.19 11.83 -5.53
N GLU A 44 6.61 13.08 -5.43
CA GLU A 44 6.05 14.14 -6.28
C GLU A 44 6.21 13.83 -7.75
N LYS A 45 7.24 13.11 -8.10
CA LYS A 45 7.50 12.81 -9.51
C LYS A 45 6.92 11.46 -9.92
N ARG A 46 6.83 10.52 -9.01
CA ARG A 46 6.41 9.16 -9.33
C ARG A 46 4.98 8.86 -8.98
N GLY A 47 4.40 9.61 -8.04
CA GLY A 47 3.03 9.39 -7.64
C GLY A 47 2.93 8.65 -6.33
N ILE A 48 1.83 7.92 -6.16
CA ILE A 48 1.52 7.25 -4.92
C ILE A 48 1.64 5.74 -5.13
N ALA A 49 2.25 5.08 -4.17
CA ALA A 49 2.35 3.64 -4.18
C ALA A 49 1.84 3.06 -2.87
N ILE A 50 1.27 1.87 -2.95
CA ILE A 50 0.82 1.12 -1.79
C ILE A 50 1.66 -0.15 -1.77
N PRO A 51 2.69 -0.21 -0.92
CA PRO A 51 3.55 -1.40 -0.89
C PRO A 51 2.86 -2.57 -0.20
N PRO A 52 3.42 -3.76 -0.33
CA PRO A 52 2.86 -4.92 0.36
C PRO A 52 2.82 -4.70 1.87
N LYS A 53 1.89 -5.41 2.52
CA LYS A 53 1.74 -5.26 3.97
C LYS A 53 3.02 -5.60 4.72
N GLY A 54 3.76 -6.57 4.23
CA GLY A 54 5.04 -6.90 4.85
C GLY A 54 6.01 -5.74 4.81
N ALA A 55 5.99 -4.99 3.73
CA ALA A 55 6.86 -3.83 3.61
C ALA A 55 6.50 -2.75 4.63
N PHE A 56 5.22 -2.63 4.95
CA PHE A 56 4.78 -1.71 5.99
C PHE A 56 5.53 -1.98 7.29
N ALA A 57 5.47 -3.24 7.72
CA ALA A 57 6.13 -3.61 8.96
C ALA A 57 7.64 -3.43 8.87
N GLU A 58 8.21 -3.78 7.73
CA GLU A 58 9.66 -3.62 7.56
C GLU A 58 10.07 -2.17 7.60
N LEU A 59 9.33 -1.31 6.92
CA LEU A 59 9.66 0.10 6.89
C LEU A 59 9.55 0.72 8.27
N PHE A 60 8.47 0.40 8.98
CA PHE A 60 8.32 0.92 10.34
C PHE A 60 9.35 0.31 11.26
N GLY A 61 9.66 -0.95 11.08
CA GLY A 61 10.71 -1.57 11.87
C GLY A 61 12.04 -0.88 11.66
N MET A 62 12.36 -0.59 10.43
CA MET A 62 13.61 0.11 10.14
C MET A 62 13.60 1.52 10.69
N ALA A 63 12.45 2.20 10.55
CA ALA A 63 12.36 3.59 10.99
C ALA A 63 12.45 3.70 12.51
N PHE A 64 11.88 2.76 13.22
CA PHE A 64 11.79 2.84 14.67
C PHE A 64 12.72 1.88 15.40
N GLN A 65 13.41 1.07 14.67
CA GLN A 65 14.24 0.04 15.27
C GLN A 65 15.34 0.67 16.13
N ASP A 66 15.93 1.73 15.66
CA ASP A 66 16.96 2.42 16.42
C ASP A 66 16.38 2.92 17.73
N GLN A 67 15.19 3.49 17.67
CA GLN A 67 14.53 3.98 18.87
C GLN A 67 14.22 2.84 19.82
N ASP A 68 13.73 1.74 19.25
CA ASP A 68 13.47 0.57 20.08
C ASP A 68 14.74 0.07 20.73
N GLY A 69 15.82 0.08 19.97
CA GLY A 69 17.10 -0.30 20.51
C GLY A 69 17.51 0.60 21.66
N GLU A 70 17.24 1.86 21.51
CA GLU A 70 17.55 2.81 22.59
C GLU A 70 16.72 2.54 23.82
N LYS A 71 15.47 2.27 23.60
CA LYS A 71 14.58 2.00 24.72
C LYS A 71 14.93 0.70 25.39
N GLY A 72 15.28 -0.24 24.56
CA GLY A 72 15.46 -1.58 24.97
C GLY A 72 16.53 -2.02 25.53
#